data_d5b6b208539b68ddca7a7ef125d255cd
#
_entry.id   d5b6b208539b68ddca7a7ef125d255cd
#
_cell.length_a   1.000
_cell.length_b   1.000
_cell.length_c   1.000
_cell.angle_alpha   90.00
_cell.angle_beta   90.00
_cell.angle_gamma   90.00
#
_symmetry.space_group_name_H-M   'P 1'
#
loop_
_entity.id
_entity.type
_entity.pdbx_description
1 polymer ?
#
loop_
_entity_poly.entity_id
_entity_poly.type
_entity_poly.pdbx_seq_one_letter_code
_entity_poly.pdbx_strand_id
1 'polypeptide(L)'
;MKVGRDARKRVLVGGCAVAALCGAVGSATAQSSVTLYGRLNTALEYAWISGGDNAGSGSRMTNNRSVFGLRGEEDLGNGLSAIFQIESGIALNTGQGEIASRNTRLGLASPYGTFFLGNWHTAYTESTMKMDPYYPMTAGYMALMGNGSAPSSGNVENTSSFDRRQKNSLHFRSADWHGLS
;
A
#
# COMPACT_ATOMS: atom_id res chain seq x y z
N MET A 1 71.49 14.27 -19.70
CA MET A 1 70.39 13.33 -19.31
C MET A 1 69.43 14.03 -18.38
N LYS A 2 68.35 14.63 -18.93
CA LYS A 2 67.32 15.36 -18.18
C LYS A 2 66.01 14.62 -18.38
N VAL A 3 65.72 13.67 -17.54
CA VAL A 3 64.42 13.01 -17.45
C VAL A 3 64.10 12.95 -15.97
N GLY A 4 63.02 13.59 -15.54
CA GLY A 4 62.55 13.36 -14.15
C GLY A 4 61.80 14.49 -13.45
N ARG A 5 61.45 15.60 -14.11
CA ARG A 5 60.70 16.68 -13.43
C ARG A 5 59.22 16.79 -13.83
N ASP A 6 58.81 16.29 -14.98
CA ASP A 6 57.48 16.48 -15.50
C ASP A 6 56.46 15.40 -15.03
N ALA A 7 56.93 14.24 -14.61
CA ALA A 7 56.08 13.17 -14.13
C ALA A 7 55.45 13.48 -12.76
N ARG A 8 56.17 14.20 -11.89
CA ARG A 8 55.65 14.55 -10.55
C ARG A 8 54.57 15.63 -10.55
N LYS A 9 54.59 16.53 -11.54
CA LYS A 9 53.57 17.58 -11.66
C LYS A 9 52.21 17.04 -12.16
N ARG A 10 52.23 16.01 -13.00
CA ARG A 10 50.97 15.39 -13.53
C ARG A 10 50.26 14.54 -12.50
N VAL A 11 50.94 13.94 -11.55
CA VAL A 11 50.37 13.14 -10.49
C VAL A 11 49.68 14.03 -9.43
N LEU A 12 50.20 15.22 -9.15
CA LEU A 12 49.62 16.15 -8.19
C LEU A 12 48.32 16.79 -8.69
N VAL A 13 48.21 17.06 -10.00
CA VAL A 13 46.99 17.65 -10.59
C VAL A 13 45.85 16.61 -10.67
N GLY A 14 46.17 15.34 -10.92
CA GLY A 14 45.19 14.25 -10.92
C GLY A 14 44.60 13.94 -9.53
N GLY A 15 45.40 14.07 -8.49
CA GLY A 15 44.99 13.82 -7.11
C GLY A 15 44.01 14.87 -6.56
N CYS A 16 44.17 16.14 -6.91
CA CYS A 16 43.27 17.21 -6.48
C CYS A 16 41.91 17.16 -7.18
N ALA A 17 41.84 16.67 -8.43
CA ALA A 17 40.57 16.57 -9.17
C ALA A 17 39.67 15.46 -8.62
N VAL A 18 40.25 14.35 -8.16
CA VAL A 18 39.47 13.25 -7.54
C VAL A 18 38.98 13.62 -6.12
N ALA A 19 39.80 14.36 -5.37
CA ALA A 19 39.38 14.82 -4.03
C ALA A 19 38.24 15.86 -4.07
N ALA A 20 38.15 16.65 -5.14
CA ALA A 20 37.09 17.63 -5.31
C ALA A 20 35.73 17.01 -5.66
N LEU A 21 35.67 15.81 -6.26
CA LEU A 21 34.41 15.10 -6.52
C LEU A 21 33.84 14.40 -5.29
N CYS A 22 34.67 14.08 -4.29
CA CYS A 22 34.16 13.46 -3.03
C CYS A 22 33.61 14.47 -2.02
N GLY A 23 33.82 15.77 -2.22
CA GLY A 23 33.38 16.83 -1.30
C GLY A 23 31.94 17.33 -1.53
N ALA A 24 31.27 16.89 -2.58
CA ALA A 24 29.92 17.37 -2.96
C ALA A 24 28.78 16.41 -2.58
N VAL A 25 29.03 15.48 -1.66
CA VAL A 25 27.93 14.71 -1.05
C VAL A 25 27.27 15.66 -0.03
N GLY A 26 26.48 16.58 -0.51
CA GLY A 26 25.55 17.32 0.34
C GLY A 26 24.75 16.28 1.11
N SER A 27 24.68 16.41 2.41
CA SER A 27 23.80 15.60 3.26
C SER A 27 22.38 15.87 2.77
N ALA A 28 21.88 15.01 1.87
CA ALA A 28 20.48 14.95 1.59
C ALA A 28 19.82 14.51 2.90
N THR A 29 19.33 15.45 3.68
CA THR A 29 18.46 15.15 4.80
C THR A 29 17.13 14.70 4.20
N ALA A 30 17.07 13.44 3.83
CA ALA A 30 15.82 12.80 3.45
C ALA A 30 14.90 12.88 4.68
N GLN A 31 13.87 13.68 4.59
CA GLN A 31 12.88 13.79 5.65
C GLN A 31 11.91 12.62 5.51
N SER A 32 12.34 11.47 6.00
CA SER A 32 11.51 10.26 6.02
C SER A 32 10.38 10.45 7.03
N SER A 33 9.16 10.30 6.58
CA SER A 33 7.99 10.27 7.46
C SER A 33 7.43 8.86 7.54
N VAL A 34 7.33 8.31 8.75
CA VAL A 34 6.66 7.04 9.00
C VAL A 34 5.44 7.29 9.88
N THR A 35 4.28 6.93 9.37
CA THR A 35 3.01 7.07 10.08
C THR A 35 2.46 5.70 10.44
N LEU A 36 2.23 5.50 11.73
CA LEU A 36 1.40 4.43 12.24
C LEU A 36 -0.06 4.83 12.10
N TYR A 37 -0.90 3.96 11.56
CA TYR A 37 -2.33 4.22 11.43
C TYR A 37 -3.15 2.95 11.70
N GLY A 38 -4.44 3.14 11.94
CA GLY A 38 -5.34 2.01 12.13
C GLY A 38 -6.78 2.45 12.29
N ARG A 39 -7.64 1.46 12.23
CA ARG A 39 -9.06 1.58 12.53
C ARG A 39 -9.51 0.33 13.25
N LEU A 40 -10.08 0.51 14.42
CA LEU A 40 -10.70 -0.57 15.20
C LEU A 40 -12.22 -0.40 15.08
N ASN A 41 -12.89 -1.38 14.50
CA ASN A 41 -14.32 -1.36 14.28
C ASN A 41 -14.90 -2.73 14.63
N THR A 42 -15.63 -2.79 15.75
CA THR A 42 -16.33 -3.96 16.21
C THR A 42 -17.75 -3.61 16.61
N ALA A 43 -18.65 -4.55 16.46
CA ALA A 43 -20.05 -4.38 16.84
C ALA A 43 -20.57 -5.62 17.56
N LEU A 44 -21.56 -5.40 18.42
CA LEU A 44 -22.43 -6.46 18.92
C LEU A 44 -23.65 -6.51 18.03
N GLU A 45 -23.92 -7.65 17.46
CA GLU A 45 -25.04 -7.88 16.55
C GLU A 45 -25.96 -8.93 17.13
N TYR A 46 -27.24 -8.71 16.98
CA TYR A 46 -28.27 -9.75 17.14
C TYR A 46 -28.79 -10.06 15.75
N ALA A 47 -28.64 -11.30 15.32
CA ALA A 47 -29.09 -11.75 14.02
C ALA A 47 -30.18 -12.84 14.19
N TRP A 48 -31.18 -12.81 13.32
CA TRP A 48 -32.12 -13.89 13.19
C TRP A 48 -32.20 -14.31 11.72
N ILE A 49 -32.34 -15.60 11.51
CA ILE A 49 -32.51 -16.20 10.21
C ILE A 49 -33.85 -16.93 10.24
N SER A 50 -34.75 -16.59 9.34
CA SER A 50 -36.05 -17.23 9.18
C SER A 50 -36.06 -18.08 7.91
N GLY A 51 -36.50 -19.34 8.08
CA GLY A 51 -36.62 -20.31 6.98
C GLY A 51 -35.32 -21.09 6.67
N GLY A 52 -35.49 -22.33 6.21
CA GLY A 52 -34.41 -23.26 5.91
C GLY A 52 -33.79 -23.97 7.12
N ASP A 53 -32.84 -24.84 6.86
CA ASP A 53 -32.21 -25.72 7.87
C ASP A 53 -31.35 -24.96 8.90
N ASN A 54 -31.06 -23.69 8.65
CA ASN A 54 -30.25 -22.82 9.52
C ASN A 54 -31.07 -21.74 10.22
N ALA A 55 -32.38 -21.93 10.37
CA ALA A 55 -33.23 -21.00 11.11
C ALA A 55 -32.77 -20.89 12.55
N GLY A 56 -32.63 -19.67 13.05
CA GLY A 56 -32.23 -19.42 14.43
C GLY A 56 -31.91 -17.96 14.68
N SER A 57 -31.65 -17.66 15.94
CA SER A 57 -31.24 -16.31 16.34
C SER A 57 -30.10 -16.37 17.36
N GLY A 58 -29.30 -15.34 17.39
CA GLY A 58 -28.19 -15.25 18.35
C GLY A 58 -27.51 -13.91 18.35
N SER A 59 -26.83 -13.64 19.45
CA SER A 59 -25.96 -12.49 19.58
C SER A 59 -24.51 -12.89 19.23
N ARG A 60 -23.83 -12.02 18.52
CA ARG A 60 -22.42 -12.22 18.19
C ARG A 60 -21.64 -10.90 18.22
N MET A 61 -20.35 -11.00 18.48
CA MET A 61 -19.43 -9.91 18.26
C MET A 61 -18.85 -10.04 16.86
N THR A 62 -18.94 -8.98 16.05
CA THR A 62 -18.39 -8.93 14.71
C THR A 62 -17.23 -7.96 14.64
N ASN A 63 -16.29 -8.26 13.77
CA ASN A 63 -15.17 -7.38 13.43
C ASN A 63 -15.36 -6.83 12.02
N ASN A 64 -15.56 -5.52 11.93
CA ASN A 64 -15.89 -4.85 10.68
C ASN A 64 -14.63 -4.25 10.06
N ARG A 65 -13.78 -5.10 9.49
CA ARG A 65 -12.56 -4.72 8.78
C ARG A 65 -11.61 -3.82 9.60
N SER A 66 -11.36 -4.18 10.85
CA SER A 66 -10.33 -3.52 11.65
C SER A 66 -8.97 -3.74 11.02
N VAL A 67 -8.16 -2.70 11.04
CA VAL A 67 -6.85 -2.68 10.39
C VAL A 67 -5.83 -1.94 11.24
N PHE A 68 -4.60 -2.32 11.04
CA PHE A 68 -3.41 -1.68 11.57
C PHE A 68 -2.39 -1.59 10.43
N GLY A 69 -1.66 -0.50 10.32
CA GLY A 69 -0.69 -0.34 9.26
C GLY A 69 0.37 0.70 9.53
N LEU A 70 1.41 0.59 8.75
CA LEU A 70 2.50 1.55 8.61
C LEU A 70 2.51 2.07 7.19
N ARG A 71 2.72 3.35 7.02
CA ARG A 71 2.98 3.97 5.73
C ARG A 71 4.05 5.03 5.87
N GLY A 72 4.79 5.26 4.83
CA GLY A 72 5.82 6.27 4.84
C GLY A 72 6.13 6.79 3.47
N GLU A 73 6.82 7.92 3.49
CA GLU A 73 7.30 8.62 2.32
C GLU A 73 8.69 9.15 2.60
N GLU A 74 9.57 9.04 1.62
CA GLU A 74 10.92 9.56 1.63
C GLU A 74 11.14 10.44 0.40
N ASP A 75 11.48 11.70 0.62
CA ASP A 75 11.77 12.63 -0.46
C ASP A 75 13.13 12.29 -1.09
N LEU A 76 13.10 12.02 -2.39
CA LEU A 76 14.30 11.73 -3.20
C LEU A 76 14.81 12.98 -3.94
N GLY A 77 14.14 14.11 -3.75
CA GLY A 77 14.44 15.36 -4.45
C GLY A 77 13.75 15.49 -5.80
N ASN A 78 13.74 16.70 -6.36
CA ASN A 78 13.14 17.03 -7.65
C ASN A 78 11.66 16.62 -7.80
N GLY A 79 10.90 16.58 -6.70
CA GLY A 79 9.51 16.17 -6.69
C GLY A 79 9.27 14.66 -6.82
N LEU A 80 10.31 13.86 -6.62
CA LEU A 80 10.23 12.41 -6.59
C LEU A 80 10.28 11.93 -5.14
N SER A 81 9.39 11.02 -4.77
CA SER A 81 9.37 10.39 -3.44
C SER A 81 9.29 8.88 -3.54
N ALA A 82 9.99 8.19 -2.66
CA ALA A 82 9.75 6.77 -2.41
C ALA A 82 8.59 6.63 -1.43
N ILE A 83 7.65 5.74 -1.73
CA ILE A 83 6.49 5.49 -0.86
C ILE A 83 6.39 4.04 -0.49
N PHE A 84 5.96 3.77 0.74
CA PHE A 84 5.62 2.41 1.16
C PHE A 84 4.36 2.39 2.01
N GLN A 85 3.73 1.22 2.05
CA GLN A 85 2.62 0.93 2.94
C GLN A 85 2.59 -0.56 3.24
N ILE A 86 2.35 -0.90 4.50
CA ILE A 86 2.10 -2.26 4.97
C ILE A 86 0.84 -2.21 5.83
N GLU A 87 -0.21 -2.92 5.43
CA GLU A 87 -1.48 -2.97 6.14
C GLU A 87 -1.84 -4.40 6.51
N SER A 88 -2.24 -4.59 7.74
CA SER A 88 -2.62 -5.87 8.35
C SER A 88 -4.08 -5.84 8.77
N GLY A 89 -4.79 -6.92 8.54
CA GLY A 89 -6.11 -7.13 9.11
C GLY A 89 -5.99 -7.58 10.58
N ILE A 90 -6.86 -7.07 11.43
CA ILE A 90 -6.93 -7.43 12.84
C ILE A 90 -8.35 -7.90 13.13
N ALA A 91 -8.48 -9.06 13.79
CA ALA A 91 -9.76 -9.58 14.24
C ALA A 91 -9.90 -9.38 15.75
N LEU A 92 -10.53 -8.29 16.17
CA LEU A 92 -10.69 -7.93 17.58
C LEU A 92 -11.51 -8.95 18.37
N ASN A 93 -12.43 -9.61 17.70
CA ASN A 93 -13.31 -10.62 18.32
C ASN A 93 -12.60 -11.97 18.59
N THR A 94 -11.51 -12.25 17.87
CA THR A 94 -10.78 -13.53 17.99
C THR A 94 -9.33 -13.37 18.40
N GLY A 95 -8.81 -12.13 18.40
CA GLY A 95 -7.39 -11.86 18.66
C GLY A 95 -6.47 -12.28 17.52
N GLN A 96 -7.00 -12.59 16.35
CA GLN A 96 -6.21 -13.02 15.20
C GLN A 96 -5.83 -11.85 14.31
N GLY A 97 -4.77 -12.03 13.54
CA GLY A 97 -4.32 -11.07 12.53
C GLY A 97 -3.17 -11.66 11.71
N GLU A 98 -3.01 -11.13 10.52
CA GLU A 98 -1.94 -11.54 9.63
C GLU A 98 -1.22 -10.29 9.11
N ILE A 99 0.11 -10.29 9.23
CA ILE A 99 0.94 -9.16 8.79
C ILE A 99 0.89 -9.05 7.26
N ALA A 100 0.76 -7.82 6.76
CA ALA A 100 0.73 -7.52 5.32
C ALA A 100 -0.40 -8.21 4.52
N SER A 101 -1.44 -8.67 5.21
CA SER A 101 -2.58 -9.37 4.57
C SER A 101 -3.47 -8.45 3.73
N ARG A 102 -3.29 -7.12 3.85
CA ARG A 102 -4.12 -6.13 3.18
C ARG A 102 -3.30 -5.28 2.20
N ASN A 103 -3.63 -4.00 2.06
CA ASN A 103 -2.98 -3.10 1.11
C ASN A 103 -1.51 -2.89 1.47
N THR A 104 -0.64 -3.48 0.68
CA THR A 104 0.81 -3.41 0.87
C THR A 104 1.44 -3.01 -0.44
N ARG A 105 2.27 -1.97 -0.44
CA ARG A 105 2.91 -1.43 -1.63
C ARG A 105 4.29 -0.85 -1.34
N LEU A 106 5.10 -0.85 -2.37
CA LEU A 106 6.34 -0.07 -2.48
C LEU A 106 6.33 0.61 -3.85
N GLY A 107 6.70 1.87 -3.93
CA GLY A 107 6.64 2.59 -5.18
C GLY A 107 7.30 3.96 -5.17
N LEU A 108 7.08 4.68 -6.25
CA LEU A 108 7.56 6.03 -6.49
C LEU A 108 6.38 6.96 -6.78
N ALA A 109 6.35 8.07 -6.11
CA ALA A 109 5.42 9.17 -6.38
C ALA A 109 6.16 10.32 -7.07
N SER A 110 5.48 10.97 -8.00
CA SER A 110 5.99 12.11 -8.76
C SER A 110 4.84 13.08 -9.06
N PRO A 111 5.11 14.30 -9.55
CA PRO A 111 4.07 15.23 -9.99
C PRO A 111 3.18 14.69 -11.13
N TYR A 112 3.64 13.68 -11.85
CA TYR A 112 2.90 13.07 -12.96
C TYR A 112 2.04 11.88 -12.54
N GLY A 113 2.24 11.36 -11.33
CA GLY A 113 1.52 10.23 -10.81
C GLY A 113 2.37 9.32 -9.94
N THR A 114 1.75 8.25 -9.49
CA THR A 114 2.36 7.28 -8.58
C THR A 114 2.42 5.91 -9.24
N PHE A 115 3.59 5.33 -9.23
CA PHE A 115 3.87 3.99 -9.72
C PHE A 115 4.24 3.08 -8.55
N PHE A 116 3.58 1.94 -8.38
CA PHE A 116 3.85 1.05 -7.27
C PHE A 116 3.56 -0.41 -7.59
N LEU A 117 4.22 -1.28 -6.84
CA LEU A 117 3.97 -2.72 -6.89
C LEU A 117 3.52 -3.22 -5.50
N GLY A 118 2.81 -4.32 -5.50
CA GLY A 118 2.43 -4.98 -4.25
C GLY A 118 1.15 -5.81 -4.33
N ASN A 119 0.49 -5.86 -3.18
CA ASN A 119 -0.84 -6.41 -3.01
C ASN A 119 -1.82 -5.25 -2.80
N TRP A 120 -2.61 -4.94 -3.80
CA TRP A 120 -3.44 -3.73 -3.79
C TRP A 120 -4.82 -3.97 -4.38
N HIS A 121 -5.77 -3.13 -3.99
CA HIS A 121 -7.10 -3.16 -4.58
C HIS A 121 -7.04 -3.00 -6.10
N THR A 122 -7.93 -3.68 -6.81
CA THR A 122 -8.14 -3.42 -8.24
C THR A 122 -8.67 -2.00 -8.45
N ALA A 123 -8.49 -1.44 -9.64
CA ALA A 123 -9.04 -0.13 -10.00
C ALA A 123 -10.57 -0.08 -9.84
N TYR A 124 -11.25 -1.19 -10.12
CA TYR A 124 -12.68 -1.31 -9.87
C TYR A 124 -13.01 -1.11 -8.38
N THR A 125 -12.33 -1.80 -7.50
CA THR A 125 -12.55 -1.65 -6.05
C THR A 125 -12.28 -0.22 -5.59
N GLU A 126 -11.19 0.39 -6.06
CA GLU A 126 -10.83 1.75 -5.64
C GLU A 126 -11.84 2.82 -6.08
N SER A 127 -12.37 2.67 -7.29
CA SER A 127 -13.36 3.62 -7.84
C SER A 127 -14.73 3.48 -7.16
N THR A 128 -15.13 2.27 -6.83
CA THR A 128 -16.49 1.98 -6.34
C THR A 128 -16.61 1.98 -4.83
N MET A 129 -15.55 1.66 -4.10
CA MET A 129 -15.59 1.55 -2.64
C MET A 129 -16.00 2.85 -1.93
N LYS A 130 -15.77 4.01 -2.55
CA LYS A 130 -16.17 5.31 -2.03
C LYS A 130 -17.67 5.57 -2.16
N MET A 131 -18.35 4.80 -3.01
CA MET A 131 -19.80 4.90 -3.23
C MET A 131 -20.59 4.01 -2.28
N ASP A 132 -19.92 3.17 -1.48
CA ASP A 132 -20.56 2.29 -0.54
C ASP A 132 -20.85 3.00 0.79
N PRO A 133 -22.12 3.36 1.07
CA PRO A 133 -22.50 4.06 2.30
C PRO A 133 -22.32 3.21 3.56
N TYR A 134 -22.20 1.89 3.39
CA TYR A 134 -22.01 0.95 4.50
C TYR A 134 -20.57 0.48 4.66
N TYR A 135 -19.64 0.99 3.83
CA TYR A 135 -18.24 0.65 4.00
C TYR A 135 -17.70 1.17 5.34
N PRO A 136 -17.03 0.35 6.13
CA PRO A 136 -16.58 -1.03 5.91
C PRO A 136 -17.46 -2.10 6.52
N MET A 137 -18.73 -1.86 6.72
CA MET A 137 -19.66 -2.77 7.38
C MET A 137 -19.92 -4.03 6.54
N THR A 138 -20.51 -5.06 7.18
CA THR A 138 -20.81 -6.34 6.54
C THR A 138 -21.94 -6.27 5.51
N ALA A 139 -22.81 -5.28 5.62
CA ALA A 139 -23.94 -5.08 4.72
C ALA A 139 -23.64 -4.17 3.51
N GLY A 140 -22.37 -3.83 3.28
CA GLY A 140 -21.97 -2.99 2.17
C GLY A 140 -22.16 -3.63 0.79
N TYR A 141 -22.24 -2.79 -0.24
CA TYR A 141 -22.42 -3.26 -1.62
C TYR A 141 -21.32 -4.24 -2.07
N MET A 142 -20.12 -4.11 -1.53
CA MET A 142 -19.03 -5.04 -1.80
C MET A 142 -19.35 -6.49 -1.42
N ALA A 143 -20.28 -6.69 -0.48
CA ALA A 143 -20.76 -8.01 -0.14
C ALA A 143 -21.83 -8.52 -1.12
N LEU A 144 -22.51 -7.62 -1.82
CA LEU A 144 -23.65 -7.95 -2.71
C LEU A 144 -23.25 -7.93 -4.19
N MET A 145 -22.44 -6.98 -4.60
CA MET A 145 -22.14 -6.71 -6.01
C MET A 145 -20.70 -6.92 -6.40
N GLY A 146 -19.85 -7.15 -5.44
CA GLY A 146 -18.41 -7.27 -5.65
C GLY A 146 -17.95 -8.39 -6.49
N ASN A 147 -18.81 -9.44 -6.73
CA ASN A 147 -18.48 -10.33 -7.29
C ASN A 147 -18.67 -11.45 -7.67
N GLY A 148 -19.11 -11.49 -7.15
CA GLY A 148 -19.49 -12.53 -7.39
C GLY A 148 -19.01 -13.76 -7.15
N SER A 149 -18.09 -14.12 -6.92
CA SER A 149 -17.59 -15.44 -6.60
C SER A 149 -17.25 -15.55 -5.14
N ALA A 150 -18.05 -16.29 -4.44
CA ALA A 150 -17.66 -16.73 -3.10
C ALA A 150 -16.35 -17.55 -3.19
N PRO A 151 -15.49 -17.48 -2.19
CA PRO A 151 -14.37 -18.40 -2.07
C PRO A 151 -14.88 -19.85 -2.11
N SER A 152 -14.25 -20.64 -2.96
CA SER A 152 -14.51 -22.07 -3.11
C SER A 152 -13.20 -22.83 -3.17
N SER A 153 -13.23 -24.14 -3.17
CA SER A 153 -12.03 -24.95 -3.32
C SER A 153 -11.25 -24.64 -4.61
N GLY A 154 -11.93 -24.16 -5.65
CA GLY A 154 -11.30 -23.72 -6.89
C GLY A 154 -11.02 -22.22 -6.97
N ASN A 155 -11.49 -21.43 -6.03
CA ASN A 155 -11.33 -19.97 -6.01
C ASN A 155 -11.04 -19.44 -4.59
N VAL A 156 -10.11 -20.06 -3.93
CA VAL A 156 -9.75 -19.74 -2.54
C VAL A 156 -9.29 -18.29 -2.37
N GLU A 157 -8.65 -17.73 -3.40
CA GLU A 157 -8.14 -16.36 -3.38
C GLU A 157 -9.13 -15.33 -3.93
N ASN A 158 -10.34 -15.74 -4.29
CA ASN A 158 -11.34 -14.88 -4.93
C ASN A 158 -10.81 -14.19 -6.20
N THR A 159 -10.06 -14.91 -7.00
CA THR A 159 -9.36 -14.37 -8.17
C THR A 159 -10.28 -13.99 -9.32
N SER A 160 -11.49 -14.51 -9.35
CA SER A 160 -12.50 -14.18 -10.35
C SER A 160 -13.35 -12.98 -10.00
N SER A 161 -13.24 -12.44 -8.78
CA SER A 161 -13.97 -11.25 -8.38
C SER A 161 -13.29 -9.97 -8.87
N PHE A 162 -14.08 -9.01 -9.34
CA PHE A 162 -13.58 -7.66 -9.65
C PHE A 162 -13.23 -6.90 -8.37
N ASP A 163 -14.00 -7.16 -7.29
CA ASP A 163 -13.78 -6.56 -5.98
C ASP A 163 -12.78 -7.38 -5.16
N ARG A 164 -11.52 -7.22 -5.49
CA ARG A 164 -10.46 -7.95 -4.82
C ARG A 164 -9.20 -7.12 -4.61
N ARG A 165 -8.27 -7.67 -3.86
CA ARG A 165 -6.87 -7.28 -3.90
C ARG A 165 -6.15 -8.20 -4.88
N GLN A 166 -5.35 -7.59 -5.73
CA GLN A 166 -4.51 -8.30 -6.65
C GLN A 166 -3.11 -8.41 -6.07
N LYS A 167 -2.69 -9.64 -5.80
CA LYS A 167 -1.32 -9.96 -5.40
C LYS A 167 -0.37 -9.84 -6.60
N ASN A 168 0.91 -9.59 -6.34
CA ASN A 168 1.96 -9.51 -7.36
C ASN A 168 1.58 -8.58 -8.52
N SER A 169 1.03 -7.42 -8.17
CA SER A 169 0.50 -6.49 -9.16
C SER A 169 1.32 -5.22 -9.24
N LEU A 170 1.28 -4.64 -10.43
CA LEU A 170 1.88 -3.37 -10.77
C LEU A 170 0.75 -2.38 -11.04
N HIS A 171 0.87 -1.20 -10.46
CA HIS A 171 -0.13 -0.15 -10.57
C HIS A 171 0.50 1.15 -10.99
N PHE A 172 -0.24 1.89 -11.79
CA PHE A 172 -0.01 3.30 -12.05
C PHE A 172 -1.27 4.07 -11.74
N ARG A 173 -1.13 5.16 -10.99
CA ARG A 173 -2.20 6.12 -10.75
C ARG A 173 -1.72 7.47 -11.25
N SER A 174 -2.40 8.05 -12.21
CA SER A 174 -2.07 9.38 -12.71
C SER A 174 -2.22 10.44 -11.61
N ALA A 175 -1.55 11.56 -11.76
CA ALA A 175 -1.91 12.76 -11.02
C ALA A 175 -3.33 13.20 -11.42
N ASP A 176 -4.01 13.90 -10.51
CA ASP A 176 -5.28 14.53 -10.85
C ASP A 176 -5.04 15.62 -11.90
N TRP A 177 -5.74 15.49 -13.00
CA TRP A 177 -5.72 16.48 -14.07
C TRP A 177 -7.13 17.00 -14.32
N HIS A 178 -7.46 18.10 -13.66
CA HIS A 178 -8.79 18.74 -13.76
C HIS A 178 -9.96 17.80 -13.40
N GLY A 179 -9.78 16.96 -12.41
CA GLY A 179 -10.78 15.99 -11.97
C GLY A 179 -10.72 14.62 -12.65
N LEU A 180 -9.73 14.39 -13.50
CA LEU A 180 -9.44 13.09 -14.12
C LEU A 180 -8.20 12.47 -13.49
N SER A 181 -8.33 11.29 -12.91
CA SER A 181 -7.22 10.51 -12.33
C SER A 181 -7.42 9.01 -12.53
#